data_244b91f03d40d727f1bb7d24fea54106
#
_entry.id   244b91f03d40d727f1bb7d24fea54106
#
_cell.length_a   1.000
_cell.length_b   1.000
_cell.length_c   1.000
_cell.angle_alpha   90.00
_cell.angle_beta   90.00
_cell.angle_gamma   90.00
#
_symmetry.space_group_name_H-M   'P 1'
#
loop_
_entity.id
_entity.type
_entity.pdbx_description
1 polymer ?
#
loop_
_entity_poly.entity_id
_entity_poly.type
_entity_poly.pdbx_seq_one_letter_code
_entity_poly.pdbx_strand_id
1 'polypeptide(L)'
;KKLTLSNALTATTSIRFRSISGFGKAADKNSVAYVEITYPHTYNFESTNQFTFTVPAVPTGNFLLLEITNFDGGDAPILFCPETRKRIVATKSGSKYQVLLPNPYKEVTCIFANPDAFQKVPKIVTVKTKNSTGAASMFHDLSNAANQGNYVIITNQSLWTQANSYRAYRSNTGYSAVLIDVNEIYNQFGYGIQKHPMAIYNFIEYATKVWGIKAEYIFLIGKGYQLDYYRNNSSNYANTLIPGMGYPAADLLFTTDLQAKNTISKVAIGRLAAKTNSEVDYYKKKVEEHEKQ
;
A
#
# COMPACT_ATOMS: atom_id res chain seq x y z
N LYS A 1 6.72 -21.69 3.92
CA LYS A 1 7.56 -22.90 4.08
C LYS A 1 8.74 -22.75 3.14
N LYS A 2 9.98 -22.83 3.62
CA LYS A 2 11.20 -22.87 2.79
C LYS A 2 11.46 -24.32 2.39
N LEU A 3 11.68 -24.55 1.09
CA LEU A 3 12.10 -25.86 0.54
C LEU A 3 13.45 -25.64 -0.14
N THR A 4 14.40 -26.51 0.14
CA THR A 4 15.69 -26.54 -0.56
C THR A 4 15.70 -27.77 -1.47
N LEU A 5 15.89 -27.55 -2.77
CA LEU A 5 15.97 -28.61 -3.78
C LEU A 5 17.42 -28.75 -4.20
N SER A 6 18.02 -29.88 -3.96
CA SER A 6 19.45 -30.10 -4.18
C SER A 6 19.82 -30.45 -5.62
N ASN A 7 18.91 -30.82 -6.50
CA ASN A 7 19.28 -31.42 -7.80
C ASN A 7 18.32 -31.16 -8.96
N ALA A 8 17.65 -30.02 -9.08
CA ALA A 8 16.53 -30.08 -9.98
C ALA A 8 16.15 -28.81 -10.75
N LEU A 9 17.09 -28.00 -11.17
CA LEU A 9 16.75 -26.98 -12.16
C LEU A 9 16.90 -27.61 -13.56
N THR A 10 15.78 -28.01 -14.13
CA THR A 10 15.66 -28.31 -15.57
C THR A 10 15.25 -27.01 -16.28
N ALA A 11 15.20 -27.02 -17.61
CA ALA A 11 14.77 -25.90 -18.42
C ALA A 11 13.38 -25.38 -18.03
N THR A 12 12.58 -26.16 -17.34
CA THR A 12 11.27 -25.78 -16.80
C THR A 12 11.07 -26.37 -15.40
N THR A 13 10.78 -25.54 -14.42
CA THR A 13 10.42 -25.97 -13.06
C THR A 13 8.95 -25.67 -12.80
N SER A 14 8.18 -26.70 -12.44
CA SER A 14 6.77 -26.55 -12.11
C SER A 14 6.55 -26.57 -10.61
N ILE A 15 5.88 -25.56 -10.08
CA ILE A 15 5.44 -25.49 -8.68
C ILE A 15 3.94 -25.70 -8.66
N ARG A 16 3.48 -26.76 -7.98
CA ARG A 16 2.06 -27.07 -7.85
C ARG A 16 1.59 -26.84 -6.43
N PHE A 17 0.58 -26.01 -6.29
CA PHE A 17 -0.17 -25.85 -5.05
C PHE A 17 -1.39 -26.77 -5.10
N ARG A 18 -1.56 -27.58 -4.08
CA ARG A 18 -2.70 -28.49 -3.96
C ARG A 18 -3.42 -28.24 -2.65
N SER A 19 -4.72 -28.03 -2.73
CA SER A 19 -5.61 -28.10 -1.59
C SER A 19 -5.86 -29.55 -1.21
N ILE A 20 -5.71 -29.89 0.06
CA ILE A 20 -5.95 -31.23 0.56
C ILE A 20 -7.33 -31.21 1.25
N SER A 21 -8.31 -31.82 0.61
CA SER A 21 -9.67 -31.93 1.12
C SER A 21 -9.72 -32.93 2.32
N GLY A 22 -9.18 -32.49 3.47
CA GLY A 22 -9.21 -33.30 4.70
C GLY A 22 -10.40 -33.04 5.61
N PHE A 23 -11.21 -32.01 5.32
CA PHE A 23 -12.28 -31.55 6.21
C PHE A 23 -13.70 -31.88 5.72
N GLY A 24 -13.85 -32.72 4.68
CA GLY A 24 -15.15 -33.08 4.13
C GLY A 24 -15.98 -31.91 3.57
N LYS A 25 -15.35 -30.81 3.17
CA LYS A 25 -16.01 -29.66 2.55
C LYS A 25 -16.01 -29.76 1.05
N ALA A 26 -17.08 -29.30 0.40
CA ALA A 26 -17.23 -29.32 -1.05
C ALA A 26 -16.23 -28.40 -1.79
N ALA A 27 -15.70 -27.40 -1.13
CA ALA A 27 -14.67 -26.50 -1.63
C ALA A 27 -13.68 -26.13 -0.52
N ASP A 28 -12.39 -26.20 -0.85
CA ASP A 28 -11.30 -25.73 -0.02
C ASP A 28 -10.54 -24.66 -0.81
N LYS A 29 -10.36 -23.49 -0.21
CA LYS A 29 -9.72 -22.33 -0.86
C LYS A 29 -8.40 -22.03 -0.19
N ASN A 30 -7.33 -22.07 -0.98
CA ASN A 30 -6.01 -21.62 -0.57
C ASN A 30 -5.65 -20.30 -1.27
N SER A 31 -5.10 -19.36 -0.53
CA SER A 31 -4.53 -18.14 -1.07
C SER A 31 -3.01 -18.20 -1.00
N VAL A 32 -2.35 -18.07 -2.14
CA VAL A 32 -0.89 -17.97 -2.23
C VAL A 32 -0.54 -16.51 -2.43
N ALA A 33 0.15 -15.91 -1.47
CA ALA A 33 0.51 -14.50 -1.53
C ALA A 33 1.67 -14.26 -2.52
N TYR A 34 2.71 -15.08 -2.43
CA TYR A 34 3.85 -15.05 -3.36
C TYR A 34 4.63 -16.36 -3.30
N VAL A 35 5.44 -16.58 -4.32
CA VAL A 35 6.45 -17.64 -4.37
C VAL A 35 7.77 -16.98 -4.67
N GLU A 36 8.78 -17.28 -3.89
CA GLU A 36 10.15 -16.84 -4.09
C GLU A 36 11.01 -18.04 -4.43
N ILE A 37 11.80 -17.95 -5.51
CA ILE A 37 12.71 -18.99 -5.96
C ILE A 37 14.10 -18.37 -6.04
N THR A 38 15.04 -18.94 -5.30
CA THR A 38 16.46 -18.59 -5.38
C THR A 38 17.21 -19.70 -6.11
N TYR A 39 17.91 -19.34 -7.18
CA TYR A 39 18.67 -20.31 -8.00
C TYR A 39 19.96 -19.67 -8.51
N PRO A 40 21.00 -20.49 -8.81
CA PRO A 40 22.18 -20.02 -9.51
C PRO A 40 21.81 -19.52 -10.90
N HIS A 41 22.27 -18.34 -11.27
CA HIS A 41 22.01 -17.75 -12.58
C HIS A 41 23.33 -17.28 -13.21
N THR A 42 23.46 -17.45 -14.52
CA THR A 42 24.56 -16.85 -15.27
C THR A 42 24.30 -15.38 -15.53
N TYR A 43 25.30 -14.63 -15.95
CA TYR A 43 25.11 -13.22 -16.35
C TYR A 43 24.52 -13.07 -17.77
N ASN A 44 23.66 -14.02 -18.17
CA ASN A 44 22.79 -13.90 -19.34
C ASN A 44 21.43 -13.40 -18.88
N PHE A 45 21.06 -12.19 -19.24
CA PHE A 45 19.87 -11.53 -18.70
C PHE A 45 18.65 -11.59 -19.63
N GLU A 46 18.59 -12.60 -20.48
CA GLU A 46 17.39 -13.06 -21.19
C GLU A 46 16.64 -11.97 -22.00
N SER A 47 17.41 -11.05 -22.59
CA SER A 47 16.88 -9.88 -23.35
C SER A 47 15.98 -8.95 -22.52
N THR A 48 16.11 -8.95 -21.21
CA THR A 48 15.43 -7.98 -20.35
C THR A 48 16.11 -6.61 -20.40
N ASN A 49 15.38 -5.56 -20.05
CA ASN A 49 15.91 -4.21 -19.89
C ASN A 49 16.17 -3.81 -18.41
N GLN A 50 15.83 -4.70 -17.49
CA GLN A 50 16.15 -4.61 -16.06
C GLN A 50 16.27 -6.02 -15.48
N PHE A 51 17.32 -6.27 -14.71
CA PHE A 51 17.54 -7.54 -14.04
C PHE A 51 18.08 -7.33 -12.63
N THR A 52 17.50 -8.03 -11.66
CA THR A 52 17.96 -8.03 -10.26
C THR A 52 18.62 -9.36 -9.94
N PHE A 53 19.83 -9.32 -9.39
CA PHE A 53 20.61 -10.51 -9.08
C PHE A 53 21.50 -10.28 -7.87
N THR A 54 22.03 -11.36 -7.34
CA THR A 54 22.95 -11.33 -6.21
C THR A 54 24.36 -11.64 -6.67
N VAL A 55 25.31 -10.81 -6.26
CA VAL A 55 26.75 -11.10 -6.43
C VAL A 55 27.25 -11.71 -5.13
N PRO A 56 27.79 -12.93 -5.17
CA PRO A 56 28.28 -13.59 -3.95
C PRO A 56 29.52 -12.88 -3.39
N ALA A 57 29.79 -13.13 -2.12
CA ALA A 57 31.01 -12.65 -1.49
C ALA A 57 32.26 -13.28 -2.14
N VAL A 58 33.24 -12.44 -2.49
CA VAL A 58 34.54 -12.87 -2.99
C VAL A 58 35.60 -12.39 -2.00
N PRO A 59 36.39 -13.29 -1.39
CA PRO A 59 37.26 -12.94 -0.26
C PRO A 59 38.50 -12.16 -0.66
N THR A 60 38.90 -12.17 -1.93
CA THR A 60 40.12 -11.57 -2.44
C THR A 60 39.87 -10.71 -3.68
N GLY A 61 40.83 -9.84 -3.99
CA GLY A 61 40.75 -8.94 -5.16
C GLY A 61 40.01 -7.64 -4.85
N ASN A 62 40.42 -6.57 -5.52
CA ASN A 62 39.86 -5.23 -5.31
C ASN A 62 38.58 -4.96 -6.13
N PHE A 63 38.43 -5.71 -7.23
CA PHE A 63 37.34 -5.54 -8.18
C PHE A 63 36.83 -6.89 -8.69
N LEU A 64 35.58 -6.93 -9.07
CA LEU A 64 34.91 -8.02 -9.77
C LEU A 64 34.55 -7.54 -11.17
N LEU A 65 35.00 -8.23 -12.21
CA LEU A 65 34.56 -7.99 -13.57
C LEU A 65 33.28 -8.80 -13.83
N LEU A 66 32.18 -8.11 -14.07
CA LEU A 66 30.92 -8.72 -14.47
C LEU A 66 30.78 -8.58 -15.99
N GLU A 67 30.66 -9.70 -16.69
CA GLU A 67 30.37 -9.74 -18.13
C GLU A 67 28.92 -10.15 -18.34
N ILE A 68 28.08 -9.20 -18.74
CA ILE A 68 26.64 -9.37 -18.90
C ILE A 68 26.34 -9.56 -20.39
N THR A 69 25.60 -10.60 -20.71
CA THR A 69 25.18 -10.93 -22.05
C THR A 69 23.68 -10.91 -22.20
N ASN A 70 23.19 -10.82 -23.45
CA ASN A 70 21.78 -10.90 -23.78
C ASN A 70 20.92 -9.95 -22.93
N PHE A 71 21.26 -8.65 -22.94
CA PHE A 71 20.58 -7.62 -22.19
C PHE A 71 20.21 -6.45 -23.11
N ASP A 72 18.97 -5.98 -23.04
CA ASP A 72 18.49 -4.80 -23.76
C ASP A 72 18.85 -3.53 -22.97
N GLY A 73 20.13 -3.16 -23.02
CA GLY A 73 20.73 -2.12 -22.18
C GLY A 73 20.93 -0.77 -22.86
N GLY A 74 20.65 -0.67 -24.15
CA GLY A 74 21.04 0.52 -24.92
C GLY A 74 22.56 0.72 -24.97
N ASP A 75 23.02 1.96 -24.91
CA ASP A 75 24.46 2.27 -25.01
C ASP A 75 25.19 2.27 -23.67
N ALA A 76 24.51 2.63 -22.57
CA ALA A 76 25.12 2.86 -21.29
C ALA A 76 24.26 2.37 -20.11
N PRO A 77 24.01 1.05 -19.98
CA PRO A 77 23.25 0.52 -18.88
C PRO A 77 23.98 0.73 -17.55
N ILE A 78 23.22 0.71 -16.48
CA ILE A 78 23.71 1.08 -15.15
C ILE A 78 23.55 -0.09 -14.19
N LEU A 79 24.62 -0.39 -13.46
CA LEU A 79 24.58 -1.27 -12.29
C LEU A 79 24.37 -0.43 -11.03
N PHE A 80 23.34 -0.78 -10.26
CA PHE A 80 23.10 -0.27 -8.93
C PHE A 80 23.35 -1.34 -7.88
N CYS A 81 24.07 -1.00 -6.82
CA CYS A 81 24.22 -1.83 -5.64
C CYS A 81 23.74 -1.02 -4.43
N PRO A 82 22.49 -1.14 -4.00
CA PRO A 82 21.89 -0.32 -2.94
C PRO A 82 22.66 -0.40 -1.62
N GLU A 83 23.09 -1.57 -1.20
CA GLU A 83 23.77 -1.80 0.08
C GLU A 83 25.12 -1.11 0.16
N THR A 84 25.82 -0.96 -0.96
CA THR A 84 27.11 -0.26 -1.05
C THR A 84 26.97 1.16 -1.60
N ARG A 85 25.74 1.59 -1.96
CA ARG A 85 25.44 2.88 -2.59
C ARG A 85 26.25 3.14 -3.86
N LYS A 86 26.56 2.09 -4.62
CA LYS A 86 27.34 2.19 -5.87
C LYS A 86 26.40 2.27 -7.06
N ARG A 87 26.72 3.18 -7.96
CA ARG A 87 26.14 3.34 -9.29
C ARG A 87 27.27 3.31 -10.31
N ILE A 88 27.29 2.32 -11.17
CA ILE A 88 28.38 2.09 -12.14
C ILE A 88 27.76 2.02 -13.52
N VAL A 89 28.29 2.82 -14.45
CA VAL A 89 27.90 2.74 -15.85
C VAL A 89 28.70 1.61 -16.51
N ALA A 90 28.02 0.70 -17.21
CA ALA A 90 28.68 -0.38 -17.93
C ALA A 90 29.33 0.12 -19.23
N THR A 91 30.38 -0.56 -19.63
CA THR A 91 31.01 -0.37 -20.92
C THR A 91 30.53 -1.43 -21.90
N LYS A 92 30.05 -1.02 -23.05
CA LYS A 92 29.67 -1.95 -24.13
C LYS A 92 30.91 -2.47 -24.82
N SER A 93 31.03 -3.79 -24.93
CA SER A 93 32.13 -4.49 -25.60
C SER A 93 31.55 -5.55 -26.53
N GLY A 94 31.37 -5.22 -27.78
CA GLY A 94 30.69 -6.07 -28.76
C GLY A 94 29.23 -6.34 -28.35
N SER A 95 28.87 -7.61 -28.17
CA SER A 95 27.53 -8.04 -27.72
C SER A 95 27.38 -8.13 -26.20
N LYS A 96 28.41 -7.76 -25.44
CA LYS A 96 28.43 -7.83 -23.97
C LYS A 96 28.50 -6.44 -23.35
N TYR A 97 28.09 -6.37 -22.10
CA TYR A 97 28.35 -5.24 -21.21
C TYR A 97 29.31 -5.65 -20.12
N GLN A 98 30.31 -4.83 -19.88
CA GLN A 98 31.31 -5.04 -18.84
C GLN A 98 31.14 -4.03 -17.71
N VAL A 99 31.13 -4.52 -16.48
CA VAL A 99 31.07 -3.70 -15.27
C VAL A 99 32.18 -4.08 -14.33
N LEU A 100 33.00 -3.13 -13.94
CA LEU A 100 34.03 -3.31 -12.92
C LEU A 100 33.47 -2.89 -11.57
N LEU A 101 32.94 -3.86 -10.81
CA LEU A 101 32.35 -3.64 -9.50
C LEU A 101 33.46 -3.66 -8.44
N PRO A 102 33.65 -2.60 -7.63
CA PRO A 102 34.51 -2.66 -6.45
C PRO A 102 34.06 -3.80 -5.53
N ASN A 103 34.98 -4.69 -5.16
CA ASN A 103 34.66 -5.87 -4.37
C ASN A 103 34.05 -5.46 -3.01
N PRO A 104 32.80 -5.84 -2.71
CA PRO A 104 32.16 -5.51 -1.44
C PRO A 104 32.57 -6.41 -0.29
N TYR A 105 33.33 -7.50 -0.57
CA TYR A 105 33.76 -8.55 0.37
C TYR A 105 32.59 -9.24 1.11
N LYS A 106 31.38 -9.06 0.64
CA LYS A 106 30.13 -9.67 1.13
C LYS A 106 29.19 -9.89 -0.03
N GLU A 107 28.18 -10.69 0.20
CA GLU A 107 27.06 -10.82 -0.75
C GLU A 107 26.31 -9.49 -0.86
N VAL A 108 26.00 -9.07 -2.08
CA VAL A 108 25.23 -7.83 -2.36
C VAL A 108 24.22 -8.06 -3.45
N THR A 109 23.07 -7.43 -3.30
CA THR A 109 22.06 -7.36 -4.36
C THR A 109 22.43 -6.27 -5.35
N CYS A 110 22.36 -6.59 -6.63
CA CYS A 110 22.61 -5.66 -7.71
C CYS A 110 21.39 -5.59 -8.64
N ILE A 111 21.15 -4.42 -9.18
CA ILE A 111 20.14 -4.15 -10.20
C ILE A 111 20.86 -3.61 -11.42
N PHE A 112 20.77 -4.33 -12.53
CA PHE A 112 21.30 -3.87 -13.82
C PHE A 112 20.13 -3.40 -14.67
N ALA A 113 20.20 -2.16 -15.18
CA ALA A 113 19.05 -1.53 -15.82
C ALA A 113 19.46 -0.62 -16.99
N ASN A 114 18.61 -0.62 -18.01
CA ASN A 114 18.65 0.35 -19.10
C ASN A 114 18.05 1.68 -18.62
N PRO A 115 18.80 2.81 -18.65
CA PRO A 115 18.30 4.10 -18.24
C PRO A 115 17.06 4.58 -19.01
N ASP A 116 16.90 4.14 -20.27
CA ASP A 116 15.76 4.53 -21.11
C ASP A 116 14.45 3.89 -20.63
N ALA A 117 14.55 2.78 -19.89
CA ALA A 117 13.42 2.11 -19.27
C ALA A 117 13.01 2.72 -17.91
N PHE A 118 13.74 3.71 -17.39
CA PHE A 118 13.42 4.32 -16.11
C PHE A 118 12.15 5.15 -16.18
N GLN A 119 11.30 4.96 -15.17
CA GLN A 119 10.19 5.87 -14.97
C GLN A 119 10.73 7.25 -14.59
N LYS A 120 10.49 8.24 -15.46
CA LYS A 120 10.91 9.61 -15.22
C LYS A 120 10.00 10.23 -14.17
N VAL A 121 10.58 10.64 -13.06
CA VAL A 121 9.89 11.43 -12.03
C VAL A 121 10.13 12.91 -12.35
N PRO A 122 9.14 13.63 -12.86
CA PRO A 122 9.35 15.01 -13.36
C PRO A 122 9.68 15.98 -12.22
N LYS A 123 9.21 15.70 -11.02
CA LYS A 123 9.42 16.54 -9.85
C LYS A 123 9.26 15.76 -8.55
N ILE A 124 10.18 15.92 -7.64
CA ILE A 124 10.05 15.53 -6.24
C ILE A 124 9.72 16.79 -5.44
N VAL A 125 8.62 16.79 -4.72
CA VAL A 125 8.21 17.90 -3.87
C VAL A 125 8.24 17.49 -2.40
N THR A 126 8.66 18.40 -1.54
CA THR A 126 8.59 18.20 -0.10
C THR A 126 7.12 18.19 0.33
N VAL A 127 6.72 17.16 1.06
CA VAL A 127 5.43 17.13 1.73
C VAL A 127 5.51 18.08 2.93
N LYS A 128 4.60 19.05 2.97
CA LYS A 128 4.48 20.03 4.08
C LYS A 128 3.15 19.82 4.82
N THR A 129 3.06 20.34 6.01
CA THR A 129 1.79 20.44 6.73
C THR A 129 0.80 21.29 5.94
N LYS A 130 -0.41 20.79 5.76
CA LYS A 130 -1.48 21.46 5.04
C LYS A 130 -1.90 22.71 5.83
N ASN A 131 -1.80 23.85 5.19
CA ASN A 131 -2.39 25.08 5.70
C ASN A 131 -3.83 25.27 5.16
N SER A 132 -4.51 26.31 5.55
CA SER A 132 -5.88 26.63 5.14
C SER A 132 -6.08 26.78 3.62
N THR A 133 -5.01 26.89 2.84
CA THR A 133 -5.04 27.11 1.38
C THR A 133 -4.91 25.82 0.56
N GLY A 134 -4.65 24.66 1.18
CA GLY A 134 -4.88 23.34 0.57
C GLY A 134 -4.05 23.00 -0.67
N ALA A 135 -2.74 23.20 -0.66
CA ALA A 135 -1.90 22.76 -1.76
C ALA A 135 -1.82 21.23 -1.87
N ALA A 136 -1.79 20.68 -3.09
CA ALA A 136 -1.84 19.25 -3.39
C ALA A 136 -0.70 18.40 -2.80
N SER A 137 0.39 19.03 -2.37
CA SER A 137 1.58 18.38 -1.78
C SER A 137 1.61 18.47 -0.25
N MET A 138 0.51 18.80 0.39
CA MET A 138 0.44 18.99 1.84
C MET A 138 -0.45 17.95 2.50
N PHE A 139 -0.01 17.46 3.66
CA PHE A 139 -0.79 16.57 4.52
C PHE A 139 -1.32 17.34 5.73
N HIS A 140 -2.50 16.94 6.22
CA HIS A 140 -2.91 17.31 7.57
C HIS A 140 -1.96 16.66 8.57
N ASP A 141 -1.48 17.45 9.50
CA ASP A 141 -0.76 16.93 10.65
C ASP A 141 -1.75 16.30 11.65
N LEU A 142 -1.94 14.99 11.51
CA LEU A 142 -2.85 14.23 12.38
C LEU A 142 -2.26 13.97 13.78
N SER A 143 -1.01 14.36 14.03
CA SER A 143 -0.42 14.38 15.37
C SER A 143 -0.79 15.64 16.16
N ASN A 144 -1.15 16.72 15.48
CA ASN A 144 -1.54 17.98 16.10
C ASN A 144 -2.91 17.85 16.77
N ALA A 145 -2.99 18.23 18.05
CA ALA A 145 -4.22 18.16 18.85
C ALA A 145 -5.42 18.93 18.23
N ALA A 146 -5.17 19.98 17.46
CA ALA A 146 -6.21 20.73 16.76
C ALA A 146 -6.92 19.92 15.66
N ASN A 147 -6.31 18.82 15.21
CA ASN A 147 -6.84 17.92 14.19
C ASN A 147 -7.37 16.60 14.79
N GLN A 148 -7.48 16.52 16.11
CA GLN A 148 -7.93 15.34 16.86
C GLN A 148 -9.33 15.54 17.44
N GLY A 149 -10.04 14.46 17.63
CA GLY A 149 -11.37 14.50 18.21
C GLY A 149 -11.90 13.11 18.55
N ASN A 150 -12.91 13.07 19.44
CA ASN A 150 -13.52 11.81 19.84
C ASN A 150 -14.54 11.26 18.83
N TYR A 151 -15.06 12.11 17.92
CA TYR A 151 -15.97 11.73 16.84
C TYR A 151 -15.29 11.93 15.48
N VAL A 152 -14.79 10.84 14.91
CA VAL A 152 -13.99 10.87 13.67
C VAL A 152 -14.86 10.53 12.48
N ILE A 153 -15.03 11.49 11.58
CA ILE A 153 -15.72 11.29 10.31
C ILE A 153 -14.68 11.09 9.21
N ILE A 154 -14.76 9.97 8.51
CA ILE A 154 -13.91 9.67 7.35
C ILE A 154 -14.77 9.76 6.10
N THR A 155 -14.36 10.58 5.13
CA THR A 155 -15.10 10.75 3.87
C THR A 155 -14.16 10.92 2.68
N ASN A 156 -14.74 10.88 1.47
CA ASN A 156 -14.07 11.24 0.24
C ASN A 156 -14.35 12.71 -0.11
N GLN A 157 -13.44 13.37 -0.83
CA GLN A 157 -13.59 14.78 -1.24
C GLN A 157 -14.88 15.07 -2.00
N SER A 158 -15.43 14.10 -2.73
CA SER A 158 -16.70 14.27 -3.44
C SER A 158 -17.91 14.52 -2.52
N LEU A 159 -17.82 14.10 -1.25
CA LEU A 159 -18.86 14.26 -0.25
C LEU A 159 -18.49 15.30 0.84
N TRP A 160 -17.36 15.98 0.67
CA TRP A 160 -16.75 16.83 1.71
C TRP A 160 -17.69 17.90 2.26
N THR A 161 -18.39 18.60 1.37
CA THR A 161 -19.23 19.75 1.75
C THR A 161 -20.30 19.36 2.77
N GLN A 162 -21.06 18.30 2.50
CA GLN A 162 -22.13 17.87 3.39
C GLN A 162 -21.62 17.05 4.58
N ALA A 163 -20.53 16.31 4.40
CA ALA A 163 -19.85 15.68 5.53
C ALA A 163 -19.33 16.72 6.55
N ASN A 164 -18.82 17.86 6.07
CA ASN A 164 -18.41 18.95 6.95
C ASN A 164 -19.60 19.65 7.64
N SER A 165 -20.73 19.77 6.96
CA SER A 165 -21.97 20.24 7.59
C SER A 165 -22.43 19.29 8.71
N TYR A 166 -22.35 17.98 8.49
CA TYR A 166 -22.63 16.99 9.53
C TYR A 166 -21.62 17.02 10.68
N ARG A 167 -20.32 17.19 10.38
CA ARG A 167 -19.29 17.39 11.40
C ARG A 167 -19.60 18.61 12.30
N ALA A 168 -19.97 19.75 11.68
CA ALA A 168 -20.32 20.95 12.42
C ALA A 168 -21.53 20.72 13.34
N TYR A 169 -22.54 20.00 12.86
CA TYR A 169 -23.69 19.60 13.68
C TYR A 169 -23.23 18.76 14.88
N ARG A 170 -22.40 17.74 14.68
CA ARG A 170 -21.87 16.91 15.79
C ARG A 170 -21.06 17.72 16.78
N SER A 171 -20.27 18.68 16.32
CA SER A 171 -19.54 19.58 17.24
C SER A 171 -20.47 20.43 18.09
N ASN A 172 -21.62 20.79 17.55
CA ASN A 172 -22.66 21.57 18.30
C ASN A 172 -23.50 20.70 19.23
N THR A 173 -23.46 19.38 19.10
CA THR A 173 -24.20 18.43 19.96
C THR A 173 -23.30 17.74 20.98
N GLY A 174 -22.16 18.34 21.33
CA GLY A 174 -21.33 17.93 22.45
C GLY A 174 -20.15 17.04 22.11
N TYR A 175 -19.89 16.76 20.80
CA TYR A 175 -18.73 15.96 20.38
C TYR A 175 -17.57 16.85 19.94
N SER A 176 -16.34 16.38 20.13
CA SER A 176 -15.18 16.92 19.45
C SER A 176 -15.07 16.22 18.07
N ALA A 177 -15.83 16.75 17.08
CA ALA A 177 -15.95 16.11 15.78
C ALA A 177 -14.88 16.61 14.79
N VAL A 178 -14.17 15.67 14.15
CA VAL A 178 -13.17 15.93 13.11
C VAL A 178 -13.54 15.24 11.80
N LEU A 179 -13.15 15.85 10.69
CA LEU A 179 -13.41 15.35 9.35
C LEU A 179 -12.08 15.07 8.64
N ILE A 180 -11.90 13.84 8.17
CA ILE A 180 -10.66 13.35 7.56
C ILE A 180 -10.95 12.87 6.13
N ASP A 181 -10.10 13.31 5.20
CA ASP A 181 -10.11 12.78 3.83
C ASP A 181 -9.50 11.39 3.78
N VAL A 182 -10.24 10.43 3.25
CA VAL A 182 -9.76 9.06 3.08
C VAL A 182 -8.52 8.96 2.20
N ASN A 183 -8.31 9.88 1.25
CA ASN A 183 -7.11 9.90 0.42
C ASN A 183 -5.86 10.28 1.22
N GLU A 184 -6.00 11.16 2.22
CA GLU A 184 -4.89 11.44 3.14
C GLU A 184 -4.57 10.23 4.00
N ILE A 185 -5.57 9.47 4.41
CA ILE A 185 -5.37 8.20 5.13
C ILE A 185 -4.58 7.20 4.26
N TYR A 186 -4.91 7.06 2.98
CA TYR A 186 -4.14 6.19 2.08
C TYR A 186 -2.68 6.61 1.96
N ASN A 187 -2.43 7.91 1.89
CA ASN A 187 -1.08 8.43 1.76
C ASN A 187 -0.26 8.29 3.06
N GLN A 188 -0.86 8.58 4.22
CA GLN A 188 -0.14 8.62 5.50
C GLN A 188 -0.06 7.24 6.19
N PHE A 189 -1.08 6.38 6.01
CA PHE A 189 -1.21 5.09 6.73
C PHE A 189 -1.24 3.87 5.81
N GLY A 190 -1.16 4.06 4.50
CA GLY A 190 -1.24 3.02 3.48
C GLY A 190 -0.17 3.12 2.38
N TYR A 191 0.92 3.83 2.64
CA TYR A 191 2.04 4.00 1.69
C TYR A 191 1.62 4.55 0.31
N GLY A 192 0.54 5.32 0.25
CA GLY A 192 -0.02 5.84 -1.00
C GLY A 192 -0.85 4.83 -1.82
N ILE A 193 -1.05 3.62 -1.31
CA ILE A 193 -1.86 2.60 -1.98
C ILE A 193 -3.34 2.99 -1.87
N GLN A 194 -3.90 3.47 -2.97
CA GLN A 194 -5.26 3.96 -3.02
C GLN A 194 -6.29 2.85 -2.75
N LYS A 195 -7.32 3.20 -1.98
CA LYS A 195 -8.43 2.31 -1.61
C LYS A 195 -8.00 1.02 -0.91
N HIS A 196 -6.87 1.04 -0.20
CA HIS A 196 -6.42 -0.09 0.59
C HIS A 196 -7.09 -0.07 1.99
N PRO A 197 -7.89 -1.08 2.35
CA PRO A 197 -8.62 -1.08 3.64
C PRO A 197 -7.70 -0.97 4.86
N MET A 198 -6.52 -1.59 4.80
CA MET A 198 -5.56 -1.54 5.92
C MET A 198 -5.08 -0.13 6.25
N ALA A 199 -5.12 0.81 5.30
CA ALA A 199 -4.80 2.21 5.61
C ALA A 199 -5.80 2.80 6.61
N ILE A 200 -7.10 2.53 6.42
CA ILE A 200 -8.17 2.97 7.33
C ILE A 200 -8.01 2.29 8.69
N TYR A 201 -7.74 1.00 8.71
CA TYR A 201 -7.45 0.26 9.94
C TYR A 201 -6.28 0.87 10.72
N ASN A 202 -5.14 1.09 10.06
CA ASN A 202 -3.94 1.67 10.68
C ASN A 202 -4.20 3.08 11.22
N PHE A 203 -4.96 3.89 10.49
CA PHE A 203 -5.36 5.22 10.96
C PHE A 203 -6.24 5.13 12.21
N ILE A 204 -7.25 4.27 12.24
CA ILE A 204 -8.14 4.09 13.40
C ILE A 204 -7.34 3.59 14.61
N GLU A 205 -6.43 2.62 14.41
CA GLU A 205 -5.51 2.18 15.46
C GLU A 205 -4.66 3.34 16.00
N TYR A 206 -4.17 4.21 15.14
CA TYR A 206 -3.43 5.41 15.53
C TYR A 206 -4.32 6.39 16.32
N ALA A 207 -5.50 6.70 15.82
CA ALA A 207 -6.43 7.64 16.45
C ALA A 207 -6.93 7.16 17.83
N THR A 208 -7.11 5.85 17.99
CA THR A 208 -7.57 5.26 19.27
C THR A 208 -6.45 5.09 20.28
N LYS A 209 -5.21 4.89 19.85
CA LYS A 209 -4.08 4.58 20.76
C LYS A 209 -3.18 5.78 21.03
N VAL A 210 -2.91 6.60 20.01
CA VAL A 210 -1.86 7.63 20.06
C VAL A 210 -2.41 9.04 20.30
N TRP A 211 -3.57 9.40 19.74
CA TRP A 211 -4.14 10.74 19.91
C TRP A 211 -4.29 11.12 21.39
N GLY A 212 -4.08 12.39 21.70
CA GLY A 212 -4.38 12.95 23.02
C GLY A 212 -5.89 12.94 23.31
N ILE A 213 -6.72 13.30 22.31
CA ILE A 213 -8.18 13.14 22.32
C ILE A 213 -8.49 11.84 21.58
N LYS A 214 -8.68 10.73 22.33
CA LYS A 214 -8.93 9.42 21.75
C LYS A 214 -10.20 9.38 20.92
N ALA A 215 -10.14 8.71 19.75
CA ALA A 215 -11.32 8.42 18.97
C ALA A 215 -12.22 7.40 19.71
N GLU A 216 -13.49 7.72 19.85
CA GLU A 216 -14.52 6.88 20.47
C GLU A 216 -15.58 6.45 19.46
N TYR A 217 -15.83 7.31 18.48
CA TYR A 217 -16.82 7.11 17.41
C TYR A 217 -16.18 7.30 16.06
N ILE A 218 -16.34 6.31 15.18
CA ILE A 218 -15.89 6.34 13.80
C ILE A 218 -17.13 6.36 12.90
N PHE A 219 -17.24 7.33 12.03
CA PHE A 219 -18.33 7.42 11.08
C PHE A 219 -17.79 7.50 9.64
N LEU A 220 -18.06 6.47 8.86
CA LEU A 220 -17.66 6.38 7.46
C LEU A 220 -18.77 6.96 6.58
N ILE A 221 -18.50 8.06 5.90
CA ILE A 221 -19.45 8.66 4.94
C ILE A 221 -18.95 8.38 3.52
N GLY A 222 -19.52 7.38 2.88
CA GLY A 222 -19.18 6.98 1.53
C GLY A 222 -19.49 5.52 1.24
N LYS A 223 -20.04 5.27 0.05
CA LYS A 223 -20.28 3.93 -0.44
C LYS A 223 -18.95 3.20 -0.67
N GLY A 224 -18.91 1.91 -0.33
CA GLY A 224 -17.83 1.00 -0.63
C GLY A 224 -18.32 -0.29 -1.23
N TYR A 225 -17.47 -0.93 -2.00
CA TYR A 225 -17.63 -2.31 -2.44
C TYR A 225 -16.64 -3.19 -1.69
N GLN A 226 -16.92 -4.48 -1.66
CA GLN A 226 -16.01 -5.51 -1.16
C GLN A 226 -14.78 -5.60 -2.06
N LEU A 227 -13.63 -5.97 -1.50
CA LEU A 227 -12.31 -5.89 -2.16
C LEU A 227 -12.25 -6.60 -3.51
N ASP A 228 -12.76 -7.81 -3.60
CA ASP A 228 -12.79 -8.61 -4.84
C ASP A 228 -13.68 -8.00 -5.94
N TYR A 229 -14.79 -7.36 -5.56
CA TYR A 229 -15.67 -6.69 -6.51
C TYR A 229 -15.05 -5.43 -7.12
N TYR A 230 -14.30 -4.65 -6.37
CA TYR A 230 -13.76 -3.42 -6.96
C TYR A 230 -12.36 -3.60 -7.56
N ARG A 231 -11.57 -4.58 -7.13
CA ARG A 231 -10.26 -4.84 -7.74
C ARG A 231 -10.35 -5.38 -9.16
N ASN A 232 -11.37 -6.15 -9.44
CA ASN A 232 -11.57 -6.80 -10.74
C ASN A 232 -12.54 -6.05 -11.67
N ASN A 233 -13.04 -4.90 -11.26
CA ASN A 233 -14.02 -4.11 -12.03
C ASN A 233 -13.73 -2.62 -11.88
N SER A 234 -13.35 -1.97 -12.99
CA SER A 234 -12.98 -0.54 -13.01
C SER A 234 -14.11 0.39 -12.61
N SER A 235 -15.36 0.07 -12.97
CA SER A 235 -16.54 0.85 -12.58
C SER A 235 -16.79 0.76 -11.08
N ASN A 236 -16.71 -0.43 -10.50
CA ASN A 236 -16.82 -0.61 -9.05
C ASN A 236 -15.66 0.07 -8.32
N TYR A 237 -14.45 0.02 -8.90
CA TYR A 237 -13.31 0.76 -8.36
C TYR A 237 -13.59 2.26 -8.34
N ALA A 238 -14.06 2.85 -9.44
CA ALA A 238 -14.39 4.27 -9.50
C ALA A 238 -15.48 4.64 -8.47
N ASN A 239 -16.51 3.82 -8.34
CA ASN A 239 -17.63 4.02 -7.42
C ASN A 239 -17.36 3.68 -5.94
N THR A 240 -16.19 3.13 -5.61
CA THR A 240 -15.78 2.90 -4.23
C THR A 240 -15.21 4.18 -3.65
N LEU A 241 -15.96 4.85 -2.80
CA LEU A 241 -15.51 6.05 -2.09
C LEU A 241 -14.70 5.68 -0.85
N ILE A 242 -15.22 4.75 -0.04
CA ILE A 242 -14.52 4.18 1.12
C ILE A 242 -14.65 2.66 1.06
N PRO A 243 -13.55 1.90 0.88
CA PRO A 243 -13.61 0.46 0.75
C PRO A 243 -14.16 -0.22 2.00
N GLY A 244 -14.76 -1.39 1.83
CA GLY A 244 -15.05 -2.31 2.92
C GLY A 244 -13.84 -3.18 3.27
N MET A 245 -13.83 -3.79 4.45
CA MET A 245 -12.79 -4.70 4.91
C MET A 245 -13.35 -6.10 5.16
N GLY A 246 -12.57 -7.13 4.78
CA GLY A 246 -12.93 -8.53 5.01
C GLY A 246 -13.77 -9.16 3.91
N TYR A 247 -14.09 -10.46 4.10
CA TYR A 247 -14.91 -11.27 3.22
C TYR A 247 -15.82 -12.19 4.04
N PRO A 248 -17.15 -11.92 4.10
CA PRO A 248 -17.83 -10.73 3.59
C PRO A 248 -17.33 -9.44 4.23
N ALA A 249 -17.51 -8.30 3.55
CA ALA A 249 -17.06 -7.01 4.07
C ALA A 249 -17.84 -6.62 5.32
N ALA A 250 -17.10 -6.23 6.37
CA ALA A 250 -17.68 -5.79 7.64
C ALA A 250 -16.88 -4.60 8.18
N ASP A 251 -17.54 -3.46 8.37
CA ASP A 251 -16.87 -2.26 8.88
C ASP A 251 -16.33 -2.44 10.30
N LEU A 252 -16.92 -3.34 11.08
CA LEU A 252 -16.45 -3.72 12.41
C LEU A 252 -14.96 -4.10 12.43
N LEU A 253 -14.45 -4.70 11.34
CA LEU A 253 -13.06 -5.13 11.24
C LEU A 253 -12.07 -3.95 11.28
N PHE A 254 -12.50 -2.74 10.97
CA PHE A 254 -11.65 -1.55 11.11
C PHE A 254 -11.35 -1.19 12.57
N THR A 255 -12.13 -1.69 13.52
CA THR A 255 -12.04 -1.33 14.94
C THR A 255 -11.74 -2.52 15.86
N THR A 256 -11.52 -3.71 15.30
CA THR A 256 -11.15 -4.93 16.04
C THR A 256 -9.64 -5.09 16.15
N ASP A 257 -9.18 -5.93 17.07
CA ASP A 257 -7.77 -6.30 17.14
C ASP A 257 -7.48 -7.51 16.23
N LEU A 258 -7.05 -7.24 15.02
CA LEU A 258 -6.73 -8.28 14.05
C LEU A 258 -5.54 -9.15 14.47
N GLN A 259 -4.60 -8.60 15.23
CA GLN A 259 -3.41 -9.34 15.69
C GLN A 259 -3.77 -10.30 16.82
N ALA A 260 -4.58 -9.84 17.77
CA ALA A 260 -5.08 -10.66 18.87
C ALA A 260 -6.21 -11.61 18.44
N LYS A 261 -6.62 -11.60 17.17
CA LYS A 261 -7.77 -12.33 16.63
C LYS A 261 -9.05 -12.08 17.44
N ASN A 262 -9.17 -10.89 18.00
CA ASN A 262 -10.32 -10.47 18.78
C ASN A 262 -11.34 -9.77 17.87
N THR A 263 -12.58 -10.23 17.90
CA THR A 263 -13.68 -9.68 17.11
C THR A 263 -14.48 -8.60 17.84
N ILE A 264 -14.09 -8.24 19.06
CA ILE A 264 -14.74 -7.18 19.83
C ILE A 264 -14.25 -5.83 19.31
N SER A 265 -15.19 -4.95 18.94
CA SER A 265 -14.88 -3.58 18.55
C SER A 265 -14.34 -2.77 19.72
N LYS A 266 -13.26 -2.03 19.50
CA LYS A 266 -12.66 -1.14 20.51
C LYS A 266 -13.42 0.18 20.63
N VAL A 267 -14.07 0.62 19.55
CA VAL A 267 -14.81 1.89 19.46
C VAL A 267 -16.04 1.70 18.58
N ALA A 268 -17.03 2.54 18.74
CA ALA A 268 -18.24 2.50 17.92
C ALA A 268 -17.91 2.86 16.47
N ILE A 269 -18.41 2.10 15.50
CA ILE A 269 -18.28 2.38 14.09
C ILE A 269 -19.60 2.25 13.35
N GLY A 270 -19.86 3.18 12.43
CA GLY A 270 -21.02 3.17 11.56
C GLY A 270 -20.68 3.67 10.17
N ARG A 271 -21.53 3.34 9.19
CA ARG A 271 -21.38 3.80 7.80
C ARG A 271 -22.67 4.37 7.25
N LEU A 272 -22.54 5.51 6.59
CA LEU A 272 -23.51 6.01 5.63
C LEU A 272 -22.99 5.69 4.22
N ALA A 273 -23.65 4.76 3.54
CA ALA A 273 -23.26 4.32 2.19
C ALA A 273 -23.69 5.34 1.11
N ALA A 274 -23.41 6.63 1.33
CA ALA A 274 -23.76 7.70 0.42
C ALA A 274 -22.85 7.74 -0.81
N LYS A 275 -23.40 8.18 -1.93
CA LYS A 275 -22.71 8.48 -3.19
C LYS A 275 -22.74 9.97 -3.53
N THR A 276 -23.69 10.71 -2.99
CA THR A 276 -23.95 12.11 -3.31
C THR A 276 -24.05 12.96 -2.05
N ASN A 277 -23.76 14.23 -2.19
CA ASN A 277 -23.94 15.21 -1.09
C ASN A 277 -25.40 15.28 -0.63
N SER A 278 -26.38 15.13 -1.52
CA SER A 278 -27.80 15.15 -1.17
C SER A 278 -28.18 14.02 -0.20
N GLU A 279 -27.63 12.80 -0.41
CA GLU A 279 -27.85 11.67 0.50
C GLU A 279 -27.30 11.95 1.91
N VAL A 280 -26.14 12.60 1.99
CA VAL A 280 -25.55 13.02 3.28
C VAL A 280 -26.43 14.08 3.97
N ASP A 281 -26.96 15.04 3.21
CA ASP A 281 -27.86 16.08 3.75
C ASP A 281 -29.18 15.48 4.25
N TYR A 282 -29.77 14.55 3.51
CA TYR A 282 -30.97 13.83 3.97
C TYR A 282 -30.72 13.04 5.26
N TYR A 283 -29.58 12.38 5.36
CA TYR A 283 -29.23 11.68 6.59
C TYR A 283 -29.08 12.65 7.77
N LYS A 284 -28.38 13.77 7.55
CA LYS A 284 -28.21 14.81 8.59
C LYS A 284 -29.57 15.30 9.09
N LYS A 285 -30.51 15.64 8.19
CA LYS A 285 -31.85 16.08 8.55
C LYS A 285 -32.60 15.06 9.39
N LYS A 286 -32.54 13.78 9.03
CA LYS A 286 -33.16 12.71 9.82
C LYS A 286 -32.58 12.62 11.24
N VAL A 287 -31.26 12.77 11.38
CA VAL A 287 -30.62 12.77 12.69
C VAL A 287 -31.06 13.97 13.50
N GLU A 288 -31.08 15.16 12.89
CA GLU A 288 -31.56 16.42 13.57
C GLU A 288 -33.01 16.32 14.01
N GLU A 289 -33.88 15.68 13.21
CA GLU A 289 -35.28 15.46 13.56
C GLU A 289 -35.43 14.46 14.71
N HIS A 290 -34.66 13.37 14.66
CA HIS A 290 -34.72 12.35 15.71
C HIS A 290 -34.22 12.84 17.07
N GLU A 291 -33.16 13.64 17.06
CA GLU A 291 -32.55 14.16 18.31
C GLU A 291 -33.30 15.33 18.91
N LYS A 292 -34.36 15.85 18.26
CA LYS A 292 -35.29 16.84 18.82
C LYS A 292 -36.46 16.23 19.58
N GLN A 293 -36.67 14.94 19.43
CA GLN A 293 -37.73 14.19 20.13
C GLN A 293 -37.26 13.80 21.53
#